data_aa33a348120655dbd52f70e5c676b1fe
#
_entry.id   aa33a348120655dbd52f70e5c676b1fe
#
_cell.length_a   1.000
_cell.length_b   1.000
_cell.length_c   1.000
_cell.angle_alpha   90.00
_cell.angle_beta   90.00
_cell.angle_gamma   90.00
#
_symmetry.space_group_name_H-M   'P 1'
#
loop_
_entity.id
_entity.type
_entity.pdbx_description
1 polymer ?
#
loop_
_entity_poly.entity_id
_entity_poly.type
_entity_poly.pdbx_seq_one_letter_code
_entity_poly.pdbx_strand_id
1 'polypeptide(L)'
;MKEKKNILVFPCGSEIGLEVYRSLKNSTYFNLIGGSSIDDHGRFVFDNYIPGIPYVTDACFIPNMKRIVDEYKISAIYPATDMVITYLKRAEKELGCRVISPCLETTEICLSKKKTYSCLSGIVPVPQEYKILESINHFPVFGKYDVGHSSIGTQRLDDESMVKDYILHHPDAVICDYLPGDEYTVDCFTKSDGTLLFYGVRVRARIKNGISVRTIPVEDGNDEFGILIRKINEAIPFQGAWFAQFKRDEKGNLCLLEIAARLGGSSALYRAQGINFAQMTLFDAFGYDVSVSRNNYYVEMDRALDNVFKIDMQYSEVFVDFDDCLLIDQEYVNTDLVAFLYQCLNEHIKLTLLTHHDKNIHDSLKAIRLDNLFDRIIHIDRSHQKSDYIDNEKSIFIDDSFTERMAVARINKIPVFSVDMINMLKK
;
A
#
# COMPACT_ATOMS: atom_id res chain seq x y z
N MET A 1 15.24 22.48 10.27
CA MET A 1 14.58 21.47 9.37
C MET A 1 13.30 22.10 8.83
N LYS A 2 12.95 21.88 7.56
CA LYS A 2 11.61 22.29 7.06
C LYS A 2 10.55 21.50 7.81
N GLU A 3 9.50 22.18 8.27
CA GLU A 3 8.35 21.54 8.91
C GLU A 3 7.69 20.57 7.93
N LYS A 4 7.49 19.32 8.34
CA LYS A 4 6.83 18.30 7.52
C LYS A 4 5.34 18.64 7.36
N LYS A 5 4.78 18.41 6.19
CA LYS A 5 3.36 18.58 5.92
C LYS A 5 2.58 17.36 6.40
N ASN A 6 1.48 17.57 7.15
CA ASN A 6 0.62 16.50 7.60
C ASN A 6 -0.31 16.05 6.46
N ILE A 7 -0.27 14.78 6.14
CA ILE A 7 -1.07 14.13 5.09
C ILE A 7 -2.00 13.10 5.74
N LEU A 8 -3.30 13.32 5.63
CA LEU A 8 -4.30 12.35 6.05
C LEU A 8 -4.53 11.34 4.92
N VAL A 9 -4.27 10.07 5.17
CA VAL A 9 -4.57 8.97 4.25
C VAL A 9 -5.90 8.33 4.65
N PHE A 10 -6.91 8.33 3.76
CA PHE A 10 -8.27 7.85 4.07
C PHE A 10 -8.94 7.13 2.88
N PRO A 11 -9.53 5.94 3.08
CA PRO A 11 -9.38 5.03 4.23
C PRO A 11 -7.99 4.38 4.22
N CYS A 12 -7.29 4.40 5.36
CA CYS A 12 -5.88 4.05 5.43
C CYS A 12 -5.60 2.54 5.42
N GLY A 13 -6.55 1.70 5.86
CA GLY A 13 -6.42 0.24 5.85
C GLY A 13 -6.71 -0.41 4.50
N SER A 14 -7.14 0.36 3.49
CA SER A 14 -7.29 -0.12 2.13
C SER A 14 -5.93 -0.46 1.49
N GLU A 15 -5.91 -1.30 0.44
CA GLU A 15 -4.67 -1.62 -0.29
C GLU A 15 -3.93 -0.38 -0.77
N ILE A 16 -4.69 0.63 -1.22
CA ILE A 16 -4.15 1.90 -1.69
C ILE A 16 -3.58 2.69 -0.52
N GLY A 17 -4.31 2.80 0.60
CA GLY A 17 -3.84 3.48 1.81
C GLY A 17 -2.54 2.89 2.35
N LEU A 18 -2.45 1.56 2.39
CA LEU A 18 -1.25 0.84 2.80
C LEU A 18 -0.08 1.04 1.80
N GLU A 19 -0.37 1.12 0.49
CA GLU A 19 0.68 1.41 -0.50
C GLU A 19 1.18 2.86 -0.39
N VAL A 20 0.29 3.82 -0.14
CA VAL A 20 0.68 5.21 0.17
C VAL A 20 1.59 5.26 1.41
N TYR A 21 1.24 4.54 2.46
CA TYR A 21 2.09 4.43 3.65
C TYR A 21 3.48 3.88 3.32
N ARG A 22 3.55 2.70 2.66
CA ARG A 22 4.84 2.08 2.28
C ARG A 22 5.69 2.98 1.39
N SER A 23 5.03 3.78 0.55
CA SER A 23 5.68 4.73 -0.37
C SER A 23 6.29 5.94 0.34
N LEU A 24 5.77 6.33 1.51
CA LEU A 24 6.04 7.63 2.13
C LEU A 24 6.51 7.56 3.59
N LYS A 25 6.48 6.39 4.26
CA LYS A 25 6.80 6.25 5.69
C LYS A 25 8.18 6.83 6.07
N ASN A 26 9.14 6.81 5.15
CA ASN A 26 10.47 7.37 5.36
C ASN A 26 10.63 8.79 4.78
N SER A 27 9.53 9.47 4.43
CA SER A 27 9.60 10.82 3.84
C SER A 27 10.13 11.84 4.84
N THR A 28 11.03 12.70 4.37
CA THR A 28 11.50 13.88 5.13
C THR A 28 10.61 15.11 4.91
N TYR A 29 9.63 15.04 4.00
CA TYR A 29 8.73 16.14 3.63
C TYR A 29 7.32 15.98 4.20
N PHE A 30 6.89 14.74 4.44
CA PHE A 30 5.52 14.41 4.82
C PHE A 30 5.46 13.63 6.12
N ASN A 31 4.46 13.94 6.93
CA ASN A 31 4.08 13.19 8.11
C ASN A 31 2.72 12.54 7.81
N LEU A 32 2.62 11.22 7.95
CA LEU A 32 1.42 10.47 7.59
C LEU A 32 0.52 10.27 8.81
N ILE A 33 -0.77 10.52 8.60
CA ILE A 33 -1.83 10.26 9.56
C ILE A 33 -2.83 9.35 8.87
N GLY A 34 -3.09 8.18 9.46
CA GLY A 34 -4.08 7.24 8.94
C GLY A 34 -5.46 7.54 9.49
N GLY A 35 -6.49 7.45 8.66
CA GLY A 35 -7.88 7.56 9.09
C GLY A 35 -8.71 6.41 8.53
N SER A 36 -9.66 5.88 9.31
CA SER A 36 -10.58 4.83 8.86
C SER A 36 -11.96 4.94 9.50
N SER A 37 -12.98 4.48 8.76
CA SER A 37 -14.36 4.41 9.25
C SER A 37 -14.60 3.17 10.12
N ILE A 38 -13.82 2.12 9.89
CA ILE A 38 -13.90 0.83 10.60
C ILE A 38 -12.57 0.52 11.28
N ASP A 39 -12.57 -0.39 12.24
CA ASP A 39 -11.34 -0.94 12.80
C ASP A 39 -10.72 -1.89 11.76
N ASP A 40 -9.66 -1.45 11.13
CA ASP A 40 -8.99 -2.14 10.04
C ASP A 40 -7.46 -2.23 10.22
N HIS A 41 -6.78 -2.81 9.24
CA HIS A 41 -5.34 -3.01 9.26
C HIS A 41 -4.54 -1.69 9.38
N GLY A 42 -5.09 -0.56 8.95
CA GLY A 42 -4.45 0.76 9.07
C GLY A 42 -4.10 1.13 10.50
N ARG A 43 -4.92 0.72 11.49
CA ARG A 43 -4.63 0.91 12.92
C ARG A 43 -3.31 0.28 13.36
N PHE A 44 -2.87 -0.79 12.72
CA PHE A 44 -1.63 -1.51 13.05
C PHE A 44 -0.41 -0.95 12.35
N VAL A 45 -0.61 -0.21 11.26
CA VAL A 45 0.46 0.27 10.36
C VAL A 45 0.80 1.74 10.61
N PHE A 46 -0.21 2.59 10.83
CA PHE A 46 0.01 4.03 11.02
C PHE A 46 0.28 4.37 12.49
N ASP A 47 1.40 5.04 12.76
CA ASP A 47 1.74 5.52 14.12
C ASP A 47 0.72 6.54 14.63
N ASN A 48 0.25 7.44 13.75
CA ASN A 48 -0.83 8.38 14.00
C ASN A 48 -2.09 7.89 13.31
N TYR A 49 -3.07 7.43 14.09
CA TYR A 49 -4.30 6.82 13.57
C TYR A 49 -5.55 7.45 14.17
N ILE A 50 -6.51 7.80 13.30
CA ILE A 50 -7.81 8.38 13.65
C ILE A 50 -8.91 7.35 13.35
N PRO A 51 -9.51 6.73 14.38
CA PRO A 51 -10.60 5.77 14.21
C PRO A 51 -11.97 6.46 14.04
N GLY A 52 -12.95 5.69 13.56
CA GLY A 52 -14.37 6.05 13.64
C GLY A 52 -14.77 7.26 12.80
N ILE A 53 -14.06 7.54 11.72
CA ILE A 53 -14.48 8.55 10.74
C ILE A 53 -15.80 8.07 10.11
N PRO A 54 -16.85 8.90 10.03
CA PRO A 54 -18.10 8.50 9.40
C PRO A 54 -17.91 7.95 7.98
N TYR A 55 -18.84 7.12 7.51
CA TYR A 55 -18.82 6.69 6.12
C TYR A 55 -19.06 7.89 5.19
N VAL A 56 -18.49 7.82 3.99
CA VAL A 56 -18.55 8.89 2.99
C VAL A 56 -19.97 9.29 2.61
N THR A 57 -20.95 8.41 2.79
CA THR A 57 -22.38 8.64 2.53
C THR A 57 -23.12 9.29 3.71
N ASP A 58 -22.50 9.37 4.88
CA ASP A 58 -23.13 9.91 6.08
C ASP A 58 -23.14 11.45 6.02
N ALA A 59 -24.24 12.06 6.43
CA ALA A 59 -24.39 13.52 6.44
C ALA A 59 -23.34 14.23 7.32
N CYS A 60 -22.82 13.56 8.34
CA CYS A 60 -21.79 14.10 9.22
C CYS A 60 -20.33 13.87 8.72
N PHE A 61 -20.14 13.23 7.56
CA PHE A 61 -18.81 12.92 7.03
C PHE A 61 -17.98 14.20 6.81
N ILE A 62 -18.46 15.14 6.01
CA ILE A 62 -17.69 16.36 5.69
C ILE A 62 -17.48 17.24 6.92
N PRO A 63 -18.47 17.50 7.80
CA PRO A 63 -18.23 18.20 9.06
C PRO A 63 -17.17 17.54 9.95
N ASN A 64 -17.17 16.20 10.04
CA ASN A 64 -16.17 15.47 10.80
C ASN A 64 -14.76 15.59 10.16
N MET A 65 -14.66 15.43 8.84
CA MET A 65 -13.40 15.60 8.10
C MET A 65 -12.85 17.02 8.27
N LYS A 66 -13.70 18.05 8.24
CA LYS A 66 -13.30 19.44 8.50
C LYS A 66 -12.70 19.59 9.89
N ARG A 67 -13.35 19.03 10.93
CA ARG A 67 -12.83 19.04 12.30
C ARG A 67 -11.45 18.37 12.37
N ILE A 68 -11.26 17.22 11.72
CA ILE A 68 -9.97 16.50 11.67
C ILE A 68 -8.90 17.37 10.97
N VAL A 69 -9.24 18.01 9.86
CA VAL A 69 -8.32 18.90 9.13
C VAL A 69 -7.81 20.01 10.04
N ASP A 70 -8.71 20.65 10.80
CA ASP A 70 -8.36 21.75 11.70
C ASP A 70 -7.55 21.27 12.92
N GLU A 71 -7.99 20.18 13.56
CA GLU A 71 -7.38 19.62 14.78
C GLU A 71 -5.96 19.11 14.53
N TYR A 72 -5.77 18.35 13.45
CA TYR A 72 -4.49 17.74 13.11
C TYR A 72 -3.65 18.58 12.15
N LYS A 73 -4.09 19.79 11.80
CA LYS A 73 -3.41 20.71 10.87
C LYS A 73 -3.06 20.01 9.54
N ILE A 74 -4.05 19.33 8.96
CA ILE A 74 -3.87 18.57 7.73
C ILE A 74 -3.60 19.50 6.56
N SER A 75 -2.47 19.31 5.90
CA SER A 75 -2.10 20.06 4.70
C SER A 75 -2.76 19.52 3.43
N ALA A 76 -2.98 18.19 3.39
CA ALA A 76 -3.70 17.54 2.31
C ALA A 76 -4.31 16.20 2.78
N ILE A 77 -5.42 15.83 2.15
CA ILE A 77 -6.01 14.49 2.28
C ILE A 77 -5.61 13.67 1.05
N TYR A 78 -5.05 12.48 1.28
CA TYR A 78 -4.78 11.49 0.24
C TYR A 78 -5.88 10.43 0.26
N PRO A 79 -6.91 10.55 -0.58
CA PRO A 79 -8.01 9.60 -0.60
C PRO A 79 -7.59 8.30 -1.29
N ALA A 80 -8.05 7.17 -0.76
CA ALA A 80 -7.59 5.84 -1.19
C ALA A 80 -8.66 4.99 -1.89
N THR A 81 -9.87 5.52 -2.15
CA THR A 81 -10.93 4.86 -2.94
C THR A 81 -11.66 5.85 -3.83
N ASP A 82 -12.17 5.39 -4.96
CA ASP A 82 -12.75 6.25 -6.01
C ASP A 82 -13.95 7.08 -5.50
N MET A 83 -14.84 6.47 -4.70
CA MET A 83 -15.98 7.16 -4.11
C MET A 83 -15.52 8.26 -3.15
N VAL A 84 -14.57 7.95 -2.26
CA VAL A 84 -14.02 8.92 -1.30
C VAL A 84 -13.34 10.09 -2.01
N ILE A 85 -12.61 9.83 -3.10
CA ILE A 85 -11.99 10.86 -3.94
C ILE A 85 -13.04 11.87 -4.39
N THR A 86 -14.10 11.40 -5.02
CA THR A 86 -15.14 12.27 -5.60
C THR A 86 -15.88 13.08 -4.53
N TYR A 87 -16.23 12.47 -3.40
CA TYR A 87 -16.92 13.16 -2.31
C TYR A 87 -16.04 14.24 -1.65
N LEU A 88 -14.78 13.91 -1.33
CA LEU A 88 -13.86 14.87 -0.74
C LEU A 88 -13.51 16.00 -1.71
N LYS A 89 -13.31 15.67 -3.00
CA LYS A 89 -13.00 16.70 -4.02
C LYS A 89 -14.13 17.70 -4.19
N ARG A 90 -15.38 17.26 -4.10
CA ARG A 90 -16.57 18.14 -4.13
C ARG A 90 -16.59 19.11 -2.96
N ALA A 91 -16.11 18.67 -1.79
CA ALA A 91 -16.08 19.48 -0.57
C ALA A 91 -14.72 20.18 -0.32
N GLU A 92 -13.76 20.14 -1.24
CA GLU A 92 -12.39 20.61 -1.03
C GLU A 92 -12.32 22.05 -0.49
N LYS A 93 -13.17 22.94 -0.99
CA LYS A 93 -13.23 24.35 -0.52
C LYS A 93 -13.70 24.44 0.93
N GLU A 94 -14.68 23.63 1.31
CA GLU A 94 -15.23 23.58 2.68
C GLU A 94 -14.21 22.98 3.65
N LEU A 95 -13.49 21.96 3.24
CA LEU A 95 -12.45 21.30 4.03
C LEU A 95 -11.26 22.23 4.34
N GLY A 96 -10.96 23.20 3.46
CA GLY A 96 -9.87 24.13 3.65
C GLY A 96 -8.46 23.53 3.52
N CYS A 97 -8.34 22.33 2.98
CA CYS A 97 -7.07 21.70 2.64
C CYS A 97 -7.13 21.05 1.26
N ARG A 98 -5.98 20.69 0.69
CA ARG A 98 -5.94 20.03 -0.62
C ARG A 98 -6.51 18.61 -0.54
N VAL A 99 -7.29 18.21 -1.54
CA VAL A 99 -7.65 16.82 -1.80
C VAL A 99 -6.79 16.33 -2.96
N ILE A 100 -5.96 15.34 -2.70
CA ILE A 100 -5.00 14.79 -3.67
C ILE A 100 -5.75 13.96 -4.71
N SER A 101 -6.13 14.62 -5.79
CA SER A 101 -6.85 14.05 -6.94
C SER A 101 -6.85 15.06 -8.09
N PRO A 102 -7.20 14.67 -9.31
CA PRO A 102 -7.53 15.61 -10.39
C PRO A 102 -8.79 16.42 -10.07
N CYS A 103 -9.27 17.22 -11.01
CA CYS A 103 -10.50 18.01 -10.86
C CYS A 103 -11.74 17.12 -10.64
N LEU A 104 -12.82 17.70 -10.10
CA LEU A 104 -14.05 16.97 -9.79
C LEU A 104 -14.64 16.24 -10.99
N GLU A 105 -14.67 16.89 -12.16
CA GLU A 105 -15.17 16.30 -13.40
C GLU A 105 -14.44 15.01 -13.76
N THR A 106 -13.11 15.03 -13.72
CA THR A 106 -12.28 13.84 -13.97
C THR A 106 -12.60 12.72 -12.98
N THR A 107 -12.76 13.04 -11.69
CA THR A 107 -13.09 12.01 -10.68
C THR A 107 -14.46 11.40 -10.92
N GLU A 108 -15.46 12.20 -11.38
CA GLU A 108 -16.80 11.71 -11.71
C GLU A 108 -16.83 10.87 -12.98
N ILE A 109 -16.02 11.20 -13.99
CA ILE A 109 -15.85 10.38 -15.20
C ILE A 109 -15.24 9.02 -14.82
N CYS A 110 -14.18 9.00 -14.03
CA CYS A 110 -13.51 7.77 -13.62
C CYS A 110 -14.34 6.89 -12.70
N LEU A 111 -15.22 7.48 -11.88
CA LEU A 111 -16.08 6.76 -10.94
C LEU A 111 -17.17 5.93 -11.66
N SER A 112 -17.67 6.42 -12.80
CA SER A 112 -18.77 5.81 -13.57
C SER A 112 -18.28 5.22 -14.90
N LYS A 113 -18.48 3.93 -15.10
CA LYS A 113 -18.14 3.24 -16.36
C LYS A 113 -18.94 3.81 -17.54
N LYS A 114 -20.22 4.13 -17.32
CA LYS A 114 -21.07 4.79 -18.32
C LYS A 114 -20.48 6.13 -18.77
N LYS A 115 -20.06 6.98 -17.80
CA LYS A 115 -19.42 8.26 -18.11
C LYS A 115 -18.08 8.07 -18.80
N THR A 116 -17.24 7.12 -18.34
CA THR A 116 -15.96 6.79 -18.97
C THR A 116 -16.14 6.38 -20.42
N TYR A 117 -17.05 5.45 -20.70
CA TYR A 117 -17.29 4.96 -22.06
C TYR A 117 -17.88 6.05 -22.95
N SER A 118 -18.84 6.82 -22.44
CA SER A 118 -19.42 7.95 -23.19
C SER A 118 -18.39 9.03 -23.55
N CYS A 119 -17.50 9.34 -22.59
CA CYS A 119 -16.44 10.35 -22.79
C CYS A 119 -15.38 9.90 -23.82
N LEU A 120 -15.04 8.61 -23.82
CA LEU A 120 -13.95 8.06 -24.62
C LEU A 120 -14.41 7.34 -25.90
N SER A 121 -15.71 7.22 -26.14
CA SER A 121 -16.25 6.68 -27.38
C SER A 121 -15.75 7.43 -28.60
N GLY A 122 -15.22 6.70 -29.59
CA GLY A 122 -14.60 7.29 -30.78
C GLY A 122 -13.17 7.83 -30.59
N ILE A 123 -12.65 7.86 -29.36
CA ILE A 123 -11.27 8.27 -29.03
C ILE A 123 -10.38 7.05 -28.87
N VAL A 124 -10.83 6.09 -28.03
CA VAL A 124 -10.19 4.79 -27.82
C VAL A 124 -11.22 3.68 -27.89
N PRO A 125 -10.83 2.42 -28.17
CA PRO A 125 -11.76 1.30 -28.12
C PRO A 125 -12.33 1.12 -26.71
N VAL A 126 -13.67 1.16 -26.60
CA VAL A 126 -14.45 0.87 -25.38
C VAL A 126 -15.45 -0.26 -25.70
N PRO A 127 -15.86 -1.09 -24.72
CA PRO A 127 -16.87 -2.12 -24.95
C PRO A 127 -18.18 -1.48 -25.42
N GLN A 128 -18.86 -2.11 -26.39
CA GLN A 128 -20.20 -1.69 -26.80
C GLN A 128 -21.15 -1.85 -25.62
N GLU A 129 -21.83 -0.78 -25.22
CA GLU A 129 -22.87 -0.81 -24.20
C GLU A 129 -24.23 -1.15 -24.85
N TYR A 130 -24.99 -2.08 -24.25
CA TYR A 130 -26.33 -2.47 -24.65
C TYR A 130 -27.36 -1.86 -23.70
N LYS A 131 -28.10 -0.86 -24.16
CA LYS A 131 -29.12 -0.16 -23.38
C LYS A 131 -30.48 -0.82 -23.36
N ILE A 132 -30.75 -1.62 -24.40
CA ILE A 132 -31.98 -2.39 -24.57
C ILE A 132 -31.62 -3.83 -24.95
N LEU A 133 -32.41 -4.75 -24.45
CA LEU A 133 -32.17 -6.20 -24.63
C LEU A 133 -32.13 -6.61 -26.10
N GLU A 134 -33.03 -6.05 -26.89
CA GLU A 134 -33.17 -6.33 -28.32
C GLU A 134 -31.97 -5.87 -29.17
N SER A 135 -31.09 -5.03 -28.59
CA SER A 135 -29.85 -4.58 -29.24
C SER A 135 -28.73 -5.61 -29.13
N ILE A 136 -28.88 -6.62 -28.26
CA ILE A 136 -27.88 -7.67 -28.08
C ILE A 136 -28.02 -8.66 -29.22
N ASN A 137 -27.05 -8.75 -30.10
CA ASN A 137 -27.04 -9.58 -31.28
C ASN A 137 -26.11 -10.80 -31.20
N HIS A 138 -25.36 -10.90 -30.11
CA HIS A 138 -24.44 -12.01 -29.84
C HIS A 138 -24.27 -12.25 -28.34
N PHE A 139 -23.85 -13.44 -27.98
CA PHE A 139 -23.51 -13.87 -26.64
C PHE A 139 -22.13 -14.55 -26.65
N PRO A 140 -21.40 -14.56 -25.54
CA PRO A 140 -21.76 -13.95 -24.24
C PRO A 140 -21.62 -12.43 -24.22
N VAL A 141 -22.39 -11.79 -23.34
CA VAL A 141 -22.19 -10.40 -22.94
C VAL A 141 -21.75 -10.32 -21.47
N PHE A 142 -21.41 -9.12 -20.97
CA PHE A 142 -20.88 -8.95 -19.64
C PHE A 142 -21.69 -7.91 -18.85
N GLY A 143 -22.18 -8.33 -17.67
CA GLY A 143 -22.86 -7.46 -16.70
C GLY A 143 -21.88 -6.95 -15.62
N LYS A 144 -21.96 -5.67 -15.31
CA LYS A 144 -21.17 -5.05 -14.22
C LYS A 144 -21.86 -3.80 -13.68
N TYR A 145 -21.56 -3.44 -12.41
CA TYR A 145 -22.06 -2.18 -11.86
C TYR A 145 -21.40 -0.98 -12.55
N ASP A 146 -22.20 0.09 -12.74
CA ASP A 146 -21.69 1.37 -13.24
C ASP A 146 -20.63 1.93 -12.28
N VAL A 147 -20.99 2.05 -11.01
CA VAL A 147 -20.08 2.41 -9.91
C VAL A 147 -19.75 1.16 -9.11
N GLY A 148 -18.50 0.69 -9.16
CA GLY A 148 -18.08 -0.54 -8.49
C GLY A 148 -16.59 -0.79 -8.60
N HIS A 149 -16.07 -1.67 -7.75
CA HIS A 149 -14.67 -2.03 -7.67
C HIS A 149 -14.48 -3.53 -7.40
N SER A 150 -13.27 -4.06 -7.59
CA SER A 150 -12.87 -5.43 -7.22
C SER A 150 -13.76 -6.53 -7.80
N SER A 151 -14.28 -6.33 -9.01
CA SER A 151 -15.17 -7.28 -9.71
C SER A 151 -16.45 -7.65 -8.94
N ILE A 152 -16.86 -6.83 -7.95
CA ILE A 152 -18.13 -7.06 -7.24
C ILE A 152 -19.29 -6.85 -8.21
N GLY A 153 -20.24 -7.83 -8.24
CA GLY A 153 -21.42 -7.78 -9.09
C GLY A 153 -21.12 -7.95 -10.57
N THR A 154 -19.93 -8.41 -10.95
CA THR A 154 -19.66 -8.72 -12.36
C THR A 154 -20.08 -10.15 -12.72
N GLN A 155 -20.66 -10.33 -13.90
CA GLN A 155 -21.12 -11.62 -14.37
C GLN A 155 -21.01 -11.74 -15.90
N ARG A 156 -20.51 -12.89 -16.37
CA ARG A 156 -20.65 -13.30 -17.77
C ARG A 156 -22.08 -13.81 -17.98
N LEU A 157 -22.72 -13.32 -19.00
CA LEU A 157 -24.12 -13.61 -19.35
C LEU A 157 -24.15 -14.31 -20.70
N ASP A 158 -24.49 -15.60 -20.68
CA ASP A 158 -24.36 -16.48 -21.84
C ASP A 158 -25.64 -16.52 -22.73
N ASP A 159 -26.74 -15.97 -22.22
CA ASP A 159 -28.02 -15.91 -22.94
C ASP A 159 -28.92 -14.76 -22.48
N GLU A 160 -30.03 -14.58 -23.19
CA GLU A 160 -31.02 -13.52 -22.93
C GLU A 160 -31.71 -13.68 -21.56
N SER A 161 -31.93 -14.91 -21.10
CA SER A 161 -32.55 -15.17 -19.80
C SER A 161 -31.66 -14.68 -18.65
N MET A 162 -30.36 -14.95 -18.74
CA MET A 162 -29.38 -14.46 -17.77
C MET A 162 -29.29 -12.92 -17.74
N VAL A 163 -29.42 -12.27 -18.92
CA VAL A 163 -29.43 -10.80 -18.99
C VAL A 163 -30.65 -10.22 -18.30
N LYS A 164 -31.86 -10.81 -18.55
CA LYS A 164 -33.11 -10.39 -17.91
C LYS A 164 -33.04 -10.52 -16.38
N ASP A 165 -32.57 -11.66 -15.91
CA ASP A 165 -32.39 -11.90 -14.46
C ASP A 165 -31.37 -10.93 -13.85
N TYR A 166 -30.25 -10.71 -14.50
CA TYR A 166 -29.21 -9.81 -14.04
C TYR A 166 -29.72 -8.35 -13.93
N ILE A 167 -30.41 -7.83 -14.95
CA ILE A 167 -30.99 -6.48 -14.95
C ILE A 167 -32.06 -6.33 -13.85
N LEU A 168 -32.89 -7.37 -13.64
CA LEU A 168 -33.91 -7.36 -12.59
C LEU A 168 -33.31 -7.12 -11.20
N HIS A 169 -32.15 -7.73 -10.92
CA HIS A 169 -31.47 -7.60 -9.65
C HIS A 169 -30.53 -6.40 -9.59
N HIS A 170 -30.11 -5.85 -10.74
CA HIS A 170 -29.13 -4.76 -10.85
C HIS A 170 -29.57 -3.73 -11.91
N PRO A 171 -30.60 -2.91 -11.62
CA PRO A 171 -31.22 -2.01 -12.61
C PRO A 171 -30.27 -0.93 -13.16
N ASP A 172 -29.26 -0.53 -12.38
CA ASP A 172 -28.28 0.49 -12.78
C ASP A 172 -27.01 -0.08 -13.43
N ALA A 173 -26.97 -1.39 -13.65
CA ALA A 173 -25.80 -2.05 -14.22
C ALA A 173 -25.52 -1.63 -15.67
N VAL A 174 -24.31 -1.88 -16.10
CA VAL A 174 -23.84 -1.81 -17.48
C VAL A 174 -23.84 -3.20 -18.05
N ILE A 175 -24.53 -3.41 -19.18
CA ILE A 175 -24.40 -4.60 -20.00
C ILE A 175 -23.55 -4.23 -21.21
N CYS A 176 -22.46 -4.95 -21.45
CA CYS A 176 -21.52 -4.62 -22.52
C CYS A 176 -20.89 -5.89 -23.13
N ASP A 177 -20.07 -5.71 -24.16
CA ASP A 177 -19.32 -6.81 -24.78
C ASP A 177 -18.51 -7.58 -23.73
N TYR A 178 -18.50 -8.90 -23.88
CA TYR A 178 -17.58 -9.77 -23.16
C TYR A 178 -16.22 -9.78 -23.84
N LEU A 179 -15.17 -9.52 -23.07
CA LEU A 179 -13.79 -9.51 -23.54
C LEU A 179 -13.06 -10.75 -22.98
N PRO A 180 -12.71 -11.73 -23.83
CA PRO A 180 -12.13 -13.01 -23.37
C PRO A 180 -10.64 -12.99 -23.08
N GLY A 181 -9.88 -12.04 -23.67
CA GLY A 181 -8.41 -12.05 -23.68
C GLY A 181 -7.77 -11.61 -22.38
N ASP A 182 -6.44 -11.40 -22.44
CA ASP A 182 -5.63 -10.99 -21.30
C ASP A 182 -5.97 -9.60 -20.81
N GLU A 183 -5.81 -9.40 -19.48
CA GLU A 183 -6.11 -8.16 -18.79
C GLU A 183 -4.85 -7.46 -18.34
N TYR A 184 -4.76 -6.18 -18.66
CA TYR A 184 -3.61 -5.32 -18.39
C TYR A 184 -4.02 -4.13 -17.55
N THR A 185 -3.08 -3.63 -16.76
CA THR A 185 -3.17 -2.32 -16.14
C THR A 185 -2.02 -1.46 -16.64
N VAL A 186 -2.32 -0.21 -16.96
CA VAL A 186 -1.30 0.80 -17.28
C VAL A 186 -1.33 1.84 -16.18
N ASP A 187 -0.28 1.85 -15.35
CA ASP A 187 -0.11 2.88 -14.32
C ASP A 187 0.50 4.13 -14.95
N CYS A 188 -0.07 5.29 -14.65
CA CYS A 188 0.26 6.56 -15.29
C CYS A 188 0.53 7.64 -14.25
N PHE A 189 1.33 8.64 -14.67
CA PHE A 189 1.51 9.88 -13.92
C PHE A 189 1.45 11.08 -14.85
N THR A 190 0.52 11.99 -14.56
CA THR A 190 0.35 13.26 -15.29
C THR A 190 0.62 14.42 -14.32
N LYS A 191 1.47 15.35 -14.74
CA LYS A 191 1.76 16.58 -13.97
C LYS A 191 0.55 17.52 -13.95
N SER A 192 0.57 18.47 -13.04
CA SER A 192 -0.46 19.53 -12.93
C SER A 192 -0.58 20.42 -14.18
N ASP A 193 0.44 20.45 -15.04
CA ASP A 193 0.42 21.13 -16.34
C ASP A 193 -0.19 20.28 -17.48
N GLY A 194 -0.66 19.06 -17.20
CA GLY A 194 -1.23 18.11 -18.16
C GLY A 194 -0.22 17.21 -18.86
N THR A 195 1.08 17.37 -18.58
CA THR A 195 2.13 16.55 -19.20
C THR A 195 2.08 15.12 -18.67
N LEU A 196 1.85 14.12 -19.53
CA LEU A 196 2.02 12.71 -19.21
C LEU A 196 3.51 12.41 -19.05
N LEU A 197 3.96 12.30 -17.80
CA LEU A 197 5.38 12.13 -17.47
C LEU A 197 5.81 10.67 -17.50
N PHE A 198 4.90 9.74 -17.17
CA PHE A 198 5.19 8.32 -17.13
C PHE A 198 3.93 7.50 -17.44
N TYR A 199 4.12 6.40 -18.15
CA TYR A 199 3.21 5.28 -18.16
C TYR A 199 3.99 3.95 -18.10
N GLY A 200 3.37 2.93 -17.51
CA GLY A 200 3.98 1.60 -17.41
C GLY A 200 2.93 0.51 -17.46
N VAL A 201 3.12 -0.44 -18.38
CA VAL A 201 2.19 -1.55 -18.63
C VAL A 201 2.54 -2.75 -17.77
N ARG A 202 1.54 -3.37 -17.17
CA ARG A 202 1.68 -4.64 -16.45
C ARG A 202 0.51 -5.58 -16.69
N VAL A 203 0.79 -6.87 -16.81
CA VAL A 203 -0.23 -7.92 -16.86
C VAL A 203 -0.65 -8.32 -15.46
N ARG A 204 -1.93 -8.63 -15.29
CA ARG A 204 -2.52 -9.16 -14.05
C ARG A 204 -2.38 -10.69 -14.06
N ALA A 205 -1.16 -11.19 -13.81
CA ALA A 205 -0.80 -12.61 -13.98
C ALA A 205 -1.53 -13.56 -13.01
N ARG A 206 -1.92 -13.07 -11.82
CA ARG A 206 -2.79 -13.81 -10.90
C ARG A 206 -3.72 -12.84 -10.18
N ILE A 207 -5.01 -13.19 -10.19
CA ILE A 207 -6.08 -12.40 -9.57
C ILE A 207 -6.68 -13.23 -8.42
N LYS A 208 -6.94 -12.60 -7.27
CA LYS A 208 -7.66 -13.17 -6.14
C LYS A 208 -8.69 -12.16 -5.66
N ASN A 209 -9.97 -12.56 -5.64
CA ASN A 209 -11.09 -11.70 -5.24
C ASN A 209 -11.10 -10.34 -6.00
N GLY A 210 -10.92 -10.38 -7.33
CA GLY A 210 -10.86 -9.18 -8.17
C GLY A 210 -9.60 -8.33 -8.06
N ILE A 211 -8.66 -8.69 -7.19
CA ILE A 211 -7.44 -7.95 -6.90
C ILE A 211 -6.25 -8.62 -7.60
N SER A 212 -5.41 -7.84 -8.29
CA SER A 212 -4.16 -8.36 -8.84
C SER A 212 -3.18 -8.64 -7.70
N VAL A 213 -2.87 -9.92 -7.48
CA VAL A 213 -1.92 -10.36 -6.45
C VAL A 213 -0.54 -10.69 -7.03
N ARG A 214 -0.46 -11.14 -8.31
CA ARG A 214 0.80 -11.26 -9.03
C ARG A 214 0.75 -10.38 -10.27
N THR A 215 1.77 -9.55 -10.45
CA THR A 215 1.85 -8.62 -11.56
C THR A 215 3.25 -8.60 -12.15
N ILE A 216 3.32 -8.55 -13.49
CA ILE A 216 4.55 -8.64 -14.28
C ILE A 216 4.58 -7.43 -15.22
N PRO A 217 5.69 -6.69 -15.33
CA PRO A 217 5.79 -5.61 -16.29
C PRO A 217 5.76 -6.15 -17.72
N VAL A 218 5.17 -5.38 -18.62
CA VAL A 218 5.09 -5.69 -20.05
C VAL A 218 5.77 -4.56 -20.82
N GLU A 219 6.67 -4.92 -21.72
CA GLU A 219 7.28 -3.96 -22.64
C GLU A 219 6.28 -3.61 -23.75
N ASP A 220 6.02 -2.30 -23.92
CA ASP A 220 5.15 -1.76 -24.96
C ASP A 220 5.92 -1.51 -26.26
N GLY A 221 6.50 -2.57 -26.83
CA GLY A 221 7.43 -2.47 -27.95
C GLY A 221 6.86 -1.84 -29.23
N ASN A 222 5.55 -1.90 -29.42
CA ASN A 222 4.84 -1.29 -30.56
C ASN A 222 4.09 0.00 -30.18
N ASP A 223 4.28 0.49 -28.96
CA ASP A 223 3.59 1.67 -28.42
C ASP A 223 2.04 1.57 -28.47
N GLU A 224 1.52 0.34 -28.46
CA GLU A 224 0.08 0.08 -28.57
C GLU A 224 -0.69 0.69 -27.39
N PHE A 225 -0.20 0.47 -26.16
CA PHE A 225 -0.76 1.07 -24.96
C PHE A 225 -0.48 2.58 -24.90
N GLY A 226 0.74 3.00 -25.23
CA GLY A 226 1.14 4.40 -25.17
C GLY A 226 0.29 5.30 -26.06
N ILE A 227 -0.08 4.84 -27.27
CA ILE A 227 -1.00 5.55 -28.17
C ILE A 227 -2.35 5.78 -27.49
N LEU A 228 -2.92 4.75 -26.86
CA LEU A 228 -4.22 4.84 -26.18
C LEU A 228 -4.14 5.72 -24.92
N ILE A 229 -3.10 5.58 -24.13
CA ILE A 229 -2.89 6.36 -22.90
C ILE A 229 -2.74 7.86 -23.21
N ARG A 230 -1.99 8.24 -24.25
CA ARG A 230 -1.88 9.65 -24.66
C ARG A 230 -3.23 10.23 -25.07
N LYS A 231 -4.01 9.51 -25.87
CA LYS A 231 -5.37 9.93 -26.26
C LYS A 231 -6.30 10.11 -25.06
N ILE A 232 -6.22 9.19 -24.08
CA ILE A 232 -7.00 9.28 -22.84
C ILE A 232 -6.55 10.52 -22.04
N ASN A 233 -5.23 10.75 -21.91
CA ASN A 233 -4.68 11.90 -21.19
C ASN A 233 -5.03 13.26 -21.85
N GLU A 234 -5.14 13.28 -23.17
CA GLU A 234 -5.59 14.47 -23.91
C GLU A 234 -7.10 14.74 -23.74
N ALA A 235 -7.91 13.66 -23.63
CA ALA A 235 -9.36 13.78 -23.52
C ALA A 235 -9.84 14.06 -22.07
N ILE A 236 -9.11 13.61 -21.07
CA ILE A 236 -9.46 13.72 -19.66
C ILE A 236 -8.32 14.42 -18.90
N PRO A 237 -8.59 15.54 -18.19
CA PRO A 237 -7.56 16.32 -17.51
C PRO A 237 -7.11 15.64 -16.21
N PHE A 238 -6.21 14.67 -16.31
CA PHE A 238 -5.60 14.02 -15.15
C PHE A 238 -4.59 14.90 -14.45
N GLN A 239 -4.39 14.64 -13.15
CA GLN A 239 -3.31 15.18 -12.35
C GLN A 239 -2.89 14.14 -11.29
N GLY A 240 -1.58 13.94 -11.14
CA GLY A 240 -1.00 12.95 -10.24
C GLY A 240 -1.06 11.53 -10.82
N ALA A 241 -1.10 10.55 -9.93
CA ALA A 241 -1.17 9.14 -10.30
C ALA A 241 -2.59 8.74 -10.73
N TRP A 242 -2.70 7.99 -11.82
CA TRP A 242 -3.91 7.37 -12.30
C TRP A 242 -3.59 6.06 -13.01
N PHE A 243 -4.59 5.24 -13.31
CA PHE A 243 -4.38 4.04 -14.12
C PHE A 243 -5.56 3.77 -15.03
N ALA A 244 -5.29 3.05 -16.13
CA ALA A 244 -6.29 2.49 -17.01
C ALA A 244 -6.16 0.96 -17.05
N GLN A 245 -7.28 0.25 -17.13
CA GLN A 245 -7.30 -1.18 -17.35
C GLN A 245 -7.80 -1.48 -18.76
N PHE A 246 -7.10 -2.38 -19.42
CA PHE A 246 -7.44 -2.84 -20.75
C PHE A 246 -7.59 -4.35 -20.75
N LYS A 247 -8.41 -4.84 -21.66
CA LYS A 247 -8.55 -6.27 -21.93
C LYS A 247 -8.62 -6.50 -23.42
N ARG A 248 -8.09 -7.63 -23.91
CA ARG A 248 -8.14 -7.94 -25.32
C ARG A 248 -9.50 -8.52 -25.70
N ASP A 249 -10.02 -8.08 -26.85
CA ASP A 249 -11.20 -8.66 -27.48
C ASP A 249 -10.87 -10.00 -28.16
N GLU A 250 -11.85 -10.62 -28.80
CA GLU A 250 -11.68 -11.89 -29.53
C GLU A 250 -10.69 -11.80 -30.69
N LYS A 251 -10.48 -10.60 -31.23
CA LYS A 251 -9.54 -10.33 -32.34
C LYS A 251 -8.14 -9.94 -31.83
N GLY A 252 -7.96 -9.86 -30.51
CA GLY A 252 -6.71 -9.48 -29.88
C GLY A 252 -6.51 -7.97 -29.74
N ASN A 253 -7.49 -7.11 -30.09
CA ASN A 253 -7.38 -5.66 -29.93
C ASN A 253 -7.58 -5.26 -28.46
N LEU A 254 -6.87 -4.21 -28.04
CA LEU A 254 -7.05 -3.62 -26.72
C LEU A 254 -8.37 -2.86 -26.62
N CYS A 255 -9.14 -3.14 -25.58
CA CYS A 255 -10.38 -2.46 -25.25
C CYS A 255 -10.35 -1.98 -23.80
N LEU A 256 -10.71 -0.73 -23.54
CA LEU A 256 -10.67 -0.11 -22.22
C LEU A 256 -11.75 -0.69 -21.31
N LEU A 257 -11.38 -1.16 -20.12
CA LEU A 257 -12.30 -1.65 -19.10
C LEU A 257 -12.75 -0.60 -18.12
N GLU A 258 -11.77 0.13 -17.55
CA GLU A 258 -12.01 1.16 -16.56
C GLU A 258 -10.78 2.07 -16.42
N ILE A 259 -11.00 3.25 -15.84
CA ILE A 259 -9.96 4.19 -15.46
C ILE A 259 -10.19 4.60 -14.00
N ALA A 260 -9.13 4.80 -13.25
CA ALA A 260 -9.23 5.33 -11.90
C ALA A 260 -8.30 6.51 -11.69
N ALA A 261 -8.82 7.57 -11.09
CA ALA A 261 -8.12 8.82 -10.81
C ALA A 261 -7.24 8.72 -9.55
N ARG A 262 -6.52 7.62 -9.39
CA ARG A 262 -5.65 7.28 -8.27
C ARG A 262 -4.60 6.26 -8.64
N LEU A 263 -3.59 6.09 -7.79
CA LEU A 263 -2.63 5.01 -7.99
C LEU A 263 -3.28 3.62 -7.87
N GLY A 264 -2.74 2.67 -8.59
CA GLY A 264 -3.15 1.26 -8.52
C GLY A 264 -2.59 0.56 -7.29
N GLY A 265 -3.35 -0.40 -6.71
CA GLY A 265 -2.89 -1.18 -5.55
C GLY A 265 -1.61 -2.00 -5.79
N SER A 266 -1.27 -2.29 -7.05
CA SER A 266 -0.04 -2.98 -7.44
C SER A 266 1.03 -2.05 -8.04
N SER A 267 0.90 -0.73 -7.89
CA SER A 267 1.86 0.28 -8.37
C SER A 267 3.24 0.18 -7.71
N ALA A 268 3.34 -0.54 -6.58
CA ALA A 268 4.60 -0.89 -5.95
C ALA A 268 5.60 -1.58 -6.89
N LEU A 269 5.12 -2.25 -7.97
CA LEU A 269 5.96 -2.79 -9.02
C LEU A 269 6.90 -1.71 -9.59
N TYR A 270 6.35 -0.57 -9.98
CA TYR A 270 7.13 0.55 -10.52
C TYR A 270 7.87 1.33 -9.44
N ARG A 271 7.35 1.38 -8.21
CA ARG A 271 8.11 1.94 -7.08
C ARG A 271 9.41 1.18 -6.84
N ALA A 272 9.42 -0.14 -7.00
CA ALA A 272 10.64 -0.92 -6.97
C ALA A 272 11.65 -0.52 -8.07
N GLN A 273 11.19 0.03 -9.19
CA GLN A 273 12.02 0.56 -10.26
C GLN A 273 12.30 2.08 -10.16
N GLY A 274 11.95 2.72 -9.05
CA GLY A 274 12.23 4.15 -8.81
C GLY A 274 11.06 5.09 -9.10
N ILE A 275 9.89 4.60 -9.52
CA ILE A 275 8.70 5.41 -9.82
C ILE A 275 7.76 5.43 -8.62
N ASN A 276 7.98 6.35 -7.70
CA ASN A 276 7.15 6.49 -6.51
C ASN A 276 5.94 7.40 -6.77
N PHE A 277 4.85 6.80 -7.25
CA PHE A 277 3.64 7.54 -7.63
C PHE A 277 3.06 8.40 -6.50
N ALA A 278 3.01 7.90 -5.27
CA ALA A 278 2.46 8.67 -4.16
C ALA A 278 3.32 9.90 -3.84
N GLN A 279 4.64 9.76 -3.84
CA GLN A 279 5.56 10.86 -3.60
C GLN A 279 5.52 11.89 -4.72
N MET A 280 5.53 11.42 -5.97
CA MET A 280 5.45 12.28 -7.16
C MET A 280 4.16 13.10 -7.15
N THR A 281 3.02 12.45 -6.82
CA THR A 281 1.71 13.12 -6.74
C THR A 281 1.69 14.22 -5.67
N LEU A 282 2.25 13.94 -4.48
CA LEU A 282 2.34 14.96 -3.43
C LEU A 282 3.30 16.08 -3.81
N PHE A 283 4.46 15.75 -4.40
CA PHE A 283 5.41 16.78 -4.82
C PHE A 283 4.78 17.72 -5.86
N ASP A 284 4.18 17.18 -6.92
CA ASP A 284 3.48 17.98 -7.94
C ASP A 284 2.35 18.83 -7.29
N ALA A 285 1.52 18.22 -6.43
CA ALA A 285 0.44 18.93 -5.75
C ALA A 285 0.94 20.08 -4.87
N PHE A 286 2.14 20.00 -4.30
CA PHE A 286 2.74 21.08 -3.52
C PHE A 286 3.68 21.99 -4.31
N GLY A 287 3.70 21.86 -5.63
CA GLY A 287 4.47 22.74 -6.53
C GLY A 287 5.97 22.46 -6.57
N TYR A 288 6.40 21.26 -6.18
CA TYR A 288 7.77 20.81 -6.42
C TYR A 288 7.89 20.28 -7.83
N ASP A 289 9.03 20.51 -8.46
CA ASP A 289 9.31 19.92 -9.77
C ASP A 289 9.48 18.40 -9.64
N VAL A 290 8.88 17.67 -10.61
CA VAL A 290 8.89 16.21 -10.64
C VAL A 290 9.48 15.73 -11.95
N SER A 291 10.47 14.85 -11.84
CA SER A 291 11.08 14.15 -12.95
C SER A 291 11.12 12.64 -12.66
N VAL A 292 11.28 11.83 -13.70
CA VAL A 292 11.29 10.37 -13.61
C VAL A 292 12.65 9.82 -14.04
N SER A 293 13.20 8.94 -13.20
CA SER A 293 14.36 8.12 -13.54
C SER A 293 14.07 6.67 -13.19
N ARG A 294 13.74 5.86 -14.20
CA ARG A 294 13.44 4.45 -14.02
C ARG A 294 14.72 3.62 -14.07
N ASN A 295 14.92 2.77 -13.08
CA ASN A 295 15.97 1.77 -13.09
C ASN A 295 15.66 0.65 -14.09
N ASN A 296 16.65 0.28 -14.90
CA ASN A 296 16.50 -0.74 -15.93
C ASN A 296 16.90 -2.13 -15.39
N TYR A 297 16.02 -2.76 -14.62
CA TYR A 297 16.12 -4.16 -14.22
C TYR A 297 14.73 -4.80 -14.21
N TYR A 298 14.71 -6.11 -14.41
CA TYR A 298 13.47 -6.88 -14.32
C TYR A 298 12.98 -6.95 -12.87
N VAL A 299 11.69 -6.78 -12.67
CA VAL A 299 11.03 -6.95 -11.37
C VAL A 299 9.67 -7.60 -11.60
N GLU A 300 9.37 -8.60 -10.82
CA GLU A 300 8.06 -9.22 -10.73
C GLU A 300 7.57 -9.03 -9.29
N MET A 301 6.29 -8.76 -9.12
CA MET A 301 5.72 -8.55 -7.79
C MET A 301 4.62 -9.55 -7.51
N ASP A 302 4.72 -10.21 -6.36
CA ASP A 302 3.65 -11.00 -5.75
C ASP A 302 3.23 -10.38 -4.41
N ARG A 303 1.95 -10.44 -4.08
CA ARG A 303 1.38 -9.92 -2.84
C ARG A 303 0.65 -11.02 -2.10
N ALA A 304 0.89 -11.08 -0.80
CA ALA A 304 0.19 -11.96 0.13
C ALA A 304 -0.27 -11.17 1.37
N LEU A 305 -1.00 -11.84 2.24
CA LEU A 305 -1.31 -11.29 3.57
C LEU A 305 -0.03 -11.24 4.38
N ASP A 306 0.11 -10.15 5.14
CA ASP A 306 1.19 -9.95 6.10
C ASP A 306 0.60 -9.79 7.50
N ASN A 307 1.38 -10.14 8.54
CA ASN A 307 0.99 -10.00 9.94
C ASN A 307 1.68 -8.78 10.54
N VAL A 308 0.91 -7.91 11.18
CA VAL A 308 1.41 -6.77 11.96
C VAL A 308 0.86 -6.88 13.37
N PHE A 309 1.73 -6.67 14.36
CA PHE A 309 1.40 -6.88 15.77
C PHE A 309 1.38 -5.55 16.52
N LYS A 310 0.46 -5.40 17.46
CA LYS A 310 0.52 -4.38 18.51
C LYS A 310 0.63 -5.11 19.84
N ILE A 311 1.70 -4.84 20.55
CA ILE A 311 1.99 -5.43 21.85
C ILE A 311 1.93 -4.30 22.88
N ASP A 312 1.10 -4.47 23.90
CA ASP A 312 1.02 -3.55 25.04
C ASP A 312 2.10 -3.95 26.06
N MET A 313 3.33 -3.57 25.76
CA MET A 313 4.49 -3.86 26.58
C MET A 313 5.45 -2.67 26.57
N GLN A 314 5.87 -2.26 27.76
CA GLN A 314 6.86 -1.18 27.91
C GLN A 314 8.13 -1.73 28.54
N TYR A 315 9.27 -1.48 27.94
CA TYR A 315 10.58 -1.85 28.42
C TYR A 315 11.59 -0.74 28.13
N SER A 316 12.64 -0.68 28.93
CA SER A 316 13.72 0.31 28.82
C SER A 316 15.07 -0.30 28.47
N GLU A 317 15.16 -1.64 28.46
CA GLU A 317 16.39 -2.36 28.15
C GLU A 317 16.07 -3.70 27.45
N VAL A 318 16.92 -4.08 26.51
CA VAL A 318 16.91 -5.38 25.83
C VAL A 318 18.18 -6.12 26.18
N PHE A 319 18.04 -7.31 26.76
CA PHE A 319 19.12 -8.28 26.87
C PHE A 319 19.01 -9.26 25.71
N VAL A 320 20.10 -9.45 24.97
CA VAL A 320 20.11 -10.33 23.79
C VAL A 320 21.33 -11.23 23.80
N ASP A 321 21.14 -12.50 23.38
CA ASP A 321 22.25 -13.43 23.19
C ASP A 321 22.93 -13.24 21.84
N PHE A 322 24.14 -13.80 21.71
CA PHE A 322 24.96 -13.71 20.49
C PHE A 322 24.79 -14.92 19.58
N ASP A 323 25.14 -16.12 20.07
CA ASP A 323 25.13 -17.35 19.27
C ASP A 323 23.70 -17.79 18.94
N ASP A 324 23.46 -18.16 17.70
CA ASP A 324 22.15 -18.53 17.13
C ASP A 324 21.00 -17.52 17.36
N CYS A 325 21.36 -16.36 17.89
CA CYS A 325 20.47 -15.19 17.98
C CYS A 325 20.88 -14.09 17.01
N LEU A 326 22.03 -13.44 17.28
CA LEU A 326 22.59 -12.37 16.48
C LEU A 326 23.42 -12.92 15.31
N LEU A 327 24.18 -14.00 15.55
CA LEU A 327 24.95 -14.72 14.56
C LEU A 327 24.46 -16.18 14.49
N ILE A 328 23.73 -16.51 13.43
CA ILE A 328 23.11 -17.81 13.20
C ILE A 328 24.13 -18.77 12.54
N ASP A 329 24.22 -20.01 13.03
CA ASP A 329 25.14 -21.05 12.53
C ASP A 329 26.60 -20.57 12.44
N GLN A 330 26.99 -19.59 13.22
CA GLN A 330 28.31 -18.92 13.20
C GLN A 330 28.68 -18.29 11.83
N GLU A 331 27.72 -18.12 10.93
CA GLU A 331 27.93 -17.65 9.55
C GLU A 331 27.07 -16.44 9.20
N TYR A 332 25.78 -16.43 9.54
CA TYR A 332 24.83 -15.43 9.09
C TYR A 332 24.40 -14.47 10.18
N VAL A 333 24.53 -13.18 9.92
CA VAL A 333 23.94 -12.15 10.81
C VAL A 333 22.44 -12.15 10.66
N ASN A 334 21.71 -12.25 11.76
CA ASN A 334 20.26 -12.12 11.81
C ASN A 334 19.87 -10.65 11.57
N THR A 335 19.59 -10.31 10.32
CA THR A 335 19.26 -8.94 9.91
C THR A 335 17.96 -8.44 10.49
N ASP A 336 16.99 -9.30 10.78
CA ASP A 336 15.75 -8.93 11.44
C ASP A 336 15.97 -8.50 12.89
N LEU A 337 16.80 -9.25 13.61
CA LEU A 337 17.19 -8.88 14.98
C LEU A 337 18.00 -7.58 14.98
N VAL A 338 18.95 -7.41 14.07
CA VAL A 338 19.71 -6.16 13.93
C VAL A 338 18.79 -4.97 13.65
N ALA A 339 17.80 -5.13 12.76
CA ALA A 339 16.82 -4.08 12.48
C ALA A 339 16.02 -3.70 13.74
N PHE A 340 15.61 -4.68 14.53
CA PHE A 340 14.92 -4.45 15.81
C PHE A 340 15.84 -3.73 16.82
N LEU A 341 17.11 -4.14 16.96
CA LEU A 341 18.06 -3.47 17.87
C LEU A 341 18.28 -2.02 17.47
N TYR A 342 18.38 -1.69 16.17
CA TYR A 342 18.44 -0.30 15.71
C TYR A 342 17.14 0.47 15.96
N GLN A 343 15.97 -0.16 15.89
CA GLN A 343 14.70 0.43 16.32
C GLN A 343 14.79 0.82 17.82
N CYS A 344 15.30 -0.08 18.66
CA CYS A 344 15.49 0.18 20.10
C CYS A 344 16.43 1.39 20.34
N LEU A 345 17.54 1.50 19.60
CA LEU A 345 18.43 2.67 19.68
C LEU A 345 17.70 3.97 19.30
N ASN A 346 16.87 3.96 18.26
CA ASN A 346 16.08 5.12 17.85
C ASN A 346 15.08 5.56 18.92
N GLU A 347 14.62 4.61 19.74
CA GLU A 347 13.68 4.82 20.86
C GLU A 347 14.40 5.05 22.20
N HIS A 348 15.73 5.15 22.21
CA HIS A 348 16.57 5.33 23.40
C HIS A 348 16.45 4.18 24.42
N ILE A 349 16.18 2.97 23.93
CA ILE A 349 16.14 1.73 24.72
C ILE A 349 17.56 1.19 24.79
N LYS A 350 18.00 0.86 26.00
CA LYS A 350 19.34 0.34 26.27
C LYS A 350 19.52 -1.07 25.70
N LEU A 351 20.66 -1.35 25.09
CA LEU A 351 21.02 -2.63 24.53
C LEU A 351 22.16 -3.30 25.33
N THR A 352 21.87 -4.46 25.87
CA THR A 352 22.86 -5.28 26.59
C THR A 352 23.02 -6.65 25.90
N LEU A 353 24.23 -6.94 25.46
CA LEU A 353 24.59 -8.27 25.02
C LEU A 353 24.91 -9.15 26.23
N LEU A 354 24.29 -10.32 26.34
CA LEU A 354 24.49 -11.26 27.45
C LEU A 354 24.67 -12.68 26.90
N THR A 355 25.90 -13.16 26.89
CA THR A 355 26.25 -14.38 26.14
C THR A 355 27.26 -15.28 26.83
N HIS A 356 27.20 -16.58 26.50
CA HIS A 356 28.17 -17.63 26.84
C HIS A 356 29.19 -17.92 25.72
N HIS A 357 29.40 -17.04 24.79
CA HIS A 357 30.20 -17.24 23.60
C HIS A 357 31.60 -17.84 23.88
N ASP A 358 32.01 -18.86 23.11
CA ASP A 358 33.27 -19.58 23.35
C ASP A 358 34.52 -18.82 22.91
N LYS A 359 34.36 -17.78 22.05
CA LYS A 359 35.48 -16.96 21.53
C LYS A 359 35.50 -15.59 22.18
N ASN A 360 36.47 -14.75 21.81
CA ASN A 360 36.47 -13.35 22.23
C ASN A 360 35.27 -12.62 21.58
N ILE A 361 34.31 -12.22 22.40
CA ILE A 361 33.06 -11.61 21.92
C ILE A 361 33.29 -10.28 21.17
N HIS A 362 34.30 -9.50 21.58
CA HIS A 362 34.64 -8.25 20.91
C HIS A 362 35.20 -8.48 19.51
N ASP A 363 36.02 -9.51 19.31
CA ASP A 363 36.54 -9.89 18.00
C ASP A 363 35.42 -10.42 17.12
N SER A 364 34.49 -11.20 17.68
CA SER A 364 33.31 -11.72 16.97
C SER A 364 32.37 -10.59 16.54
N LEU A 365 32.06 -9.63 17.42
CA LEU A 365 31.24 -8.45 17.07
C LEU A 365 31.91 -7.59 16.00
N LYS A 366 33.23 -7.38 16.08
CA LYS A 366 33.98 -6.63 15.08
C LYS A 366 33.98 -7.33 13.71
N ALA A 367 34.10 -8.66 13.69
CA ALA A 367 34.05 -9.44 12.44
C ALA A 367 32.71 -9.24 11.68
N ILE A 368 31.60 -9.11 12.41
CA ILE A 368 30.27 -8.84 11.86
C ILE A 368 29.89 -7.36 11.81
N ARG A 369 30.82 -6.45 12.16
CA ARG A 369 30.65 -4.97 12.15
C ARG A 369 29.56 -4.45 13.08
N LEU A 370 29.40 -5.06 14.27
CA LEU A 370 28.43 -4.66 15.30
C LEU A 370 29.11 -4.33 16.64
N ASP A 371 30.39 -4.02 16.61
CA ASP A 371 31.25 -3.74 17.79
C ASP A 371 30.82 -2.50 18.60
N ASN A 372 30.06 -1.56 17.99
CA ASN A 372 29.56 -0.35 18.65
C ASN A 372 28.04 -0.33 18.84
N LEU A 373 27.36 -1.48 18.73
CA LEU A 373 25.91 -1.55 18.80
C LEU A 373 25.38 -1.54 20.24
N PHE A 374 26.13 -2.13 21.19
CA PHE A 374 25.67 -2.39 22.55
C PHE A 374 26.19 -1.37 23.57
N ASP A 375 25.32 -0.92 24.47
CA ASP A 375 25.67 -0.08 25.60
C ASP A 375 26.46 -0.86 26.67
N ARG A 376 26.19 -2.17 26.77
CA ARG A 376 26.83 -3.09 27.72
C ARG A 376 27.04 -4.46 27.08
N ILE A 377 28.20 -5.07 27.33
CA ILE A 377 28.53 -6.43 26.92
C ILE A 377 28.85 -7.23 28.16
N ILE A 378 28.11 -8.28 28.39
CA ILE A 378 28.28 -9.23 29.52
C ILE A 378 28.61 -10.61 28.90
N HIS A 379 29.88 -10.94 28.91
CA HIS A 379 30.39 -12.22 28.48
C HIS A 379 30.64 -13.09 29.70
N ILE A 380 29.87 -14.17 29.86
CA ILE A 380 29.90 -15.00 31.06
C ILE A 380 30.37 -16.41 30.73
N ASP A 381 30.96 -17.05 31.74
CA ASP A 381 31.33 -18.47 31.66
C ASP A 381 30.09 -19.35 31.76
N ARG A 382 30.13 -20.54 31.13
CA ARG A 382 29.03 -21.50 31.12
C ARG A 382 28.62 -22.04 32.51
N SER A 383 29.45 -21.81 33.54
CA SER A 383 29.09 -22.13 34.95
C SER A 383 28.13 -21.14 35.57
N HIS A 384 27.91 -19.98 34.96
CA HIS A 384 27.02 -18.91 35.45
C HIS A 384 25.70 -18.93 34.68
N GLN A 385 24.63 -18.49 35.34
CA GLN A 385 23.32 -18.38 34.70
C GLN A 385 23.10 -16.95 34.17
N LYS A 386 22.53 -16.82 32.98
CA LYS A 386 22.19 -15.50 32.40
C LYS A 386 21.23 -14.72 33.30
N SER A 387 20.31 -15.40 33.97
CA SER A 387 19.37 -14.81 34.93
C SER A 387 20.03 -14.01 36.05
N ASP A 388 21.27 -14.35 36.47
CA ASP A 388 21.98 -13.66 37.55
C ASP A 388 22.50 -12.26 37.14
N TYR A 389 22.54 -11.97 35.85
CA TYR A 389 23.07 -10.74 35.27
C TYR A 389 21.99 -9.78 34.76
N ILE A 390 20.72 -10.16 34.86
CA ILE A 390 19.58 -9.32 34.48
C ILE A 390 19.14 -8.54 35.71
N ASP A 391 19.48 -7.27 35.73
CA ASP A 391 19.32 -6.35 36.87
C ASP A 391 18.22 -5.30 36.66
N ASN A 392 17.45 -5.39 35.57
CA ASN A 392 16.38 -4.45 35.23
C ASN A 392 15.04 -5.16 35.03
N GLU A 393 14.08 -4.89 35.93
CA GLU A 393 12.73 -5.46 35.88
C GLU A 393 11.91 -4.93 34.67
N LYS A 394 12.29 -3.77 34.11
CA LYS A 394 11.66 -3.21 32.90
C LYS A 394 12.50 -3.54 31.66
N SER A 395 12.83 -4.81 31.50
CA SER A 395 13.60 -5.29 30.35
C SER A 395 12.89 -6.46 29.65
N ILE A 396 13.42 -6.80 28.49
CA ILE A 396 13.09 -8.04 27.78
C ILE A 396 14.36 -8.84 27.54
N PHE A 397 14.22 -10.14 27.37
CA PHE A 397 15.34 -11.02 27.08
C PHE A 397 15.08 -11.81 25.80
N ILE A 398 16.07 -11.82 24.89
CA ILE A 398 16.01 -12.51 23.61
C ILE A 398 17.13 -13.55 23.55
N ASP A 399 16.78 -14.80 23.33
CA ASP A 399 17.68 -15.93 23.34
C ASP A 399 17.10 -17.08 22.52
N ASP A 400 17.91 -17.85 21.77
CA ASP A 400 17.46 -19.03 21.02
C ASP A 400 17.19 -20.22 21.96
N SER A 401 17.95 -20.31 23.08
CA SER A 401 17.87 -21.39 24.05
C SER A 401 16.58 -21.32 24.87
N PHE A 402 15.72 -22.31 24.71
CA PHE A 402 14.51 -22.44 25.52
C PHE A 402 14.83 -22.52 27.02
N THR A 403 15.92 -23.22 27.39
CA THR A 403 16.32 -23.39 28.80
C THR A 403 16.68 -22.04 29.44
N GLU A 404 17.46 -21.21 28.74
CA GLU A 404 17.82 -19.87 29.22
C GLU A 404 16.58 -18.97 29.35
N ARG A 405 15.72 -18.94 28.32
CA ARG A 405 14.47 -18.19 28.38
C ARG A 405 13.59 -18.61 29.56
N MET A 406 13.44 -19.92 29.81
CA MET A 406 12.65 -20.42 30.93
C MET A 406 13.26 -20.05 32.28
N ALA A 407 14.58 -20.09 32.42
CA ALA A 407 15.28 -19.66 33.63
C ALA A 407 15.02 -18.19 33.92
N VAL A 408 15.21 -17.33 32.94
CA VAL A 408 15.01 -15.88 33.03
C VAL A 408 13.54 -15.54 33.30
N ALA A 409 12.59 -16.15 32.59
CA ALA A 409 11.17 -15.93 32.84
C ALA A 409 10.76 -16.27 34.25
N ARG A 410 11.30 -17.36 34.80
CA ARG A 410 10.99 -17.84 36.15
C ARG A 410 11.62 -17.00 37.26
N ILE A 411 12.89 -16.62 37.09
CA ILE A 411 13.70 -15.92 38.10
C ILE A 411 13.46 -14.42 38.06
N ASN A 412 13.62 -13.82 36.87
CA ASN A 412 13.56 -12.36 36.70
C ASN A 412 12.13 -11.87 36.42
N LYS A 413 11.21 -12.76 36.03
CA LYS A 413 9.79 -12.45 35.74
C LYS A 413 9.59 -11.37 34.66
N ILE A 414 10.52 -11.29 33.72
CA ILE A 414 10.45 -10.39 32.55
C ILE A 414 9.97 -11.16 31.30
N PRO A 415 9.45 -10.47 30.28
CA PRO A 415 9.13 -11.09 29.00
C PRO A 415 10.37 -11.63 28.29
N VAL A 416 10.23 -12.84 27.72
CA VAL A 416 11.31 -13.53 27.00
C VAL A 416 10.87 -13.89 25.59
N PHE A 417 11.79 -13.82 24.65
CA PHE A 417 11.50 -13.99 23.22
C PHE A 417 12.52 -14.94 22.60
N SER A 418 12.03 -15.82 21.72
CA SER A 418 12.88 -16.55 20.79
C SER A 418 13.09 -15.74 19.50
N VAL A 419 14.03 -16.17 18.69
CA VAL A 419 14.42 -15.46 17.45
C VAL A 419 13.27 -15.34 16.44
N ASP A 420 12.40 -16.34 16.35
CA ASP A 420 11.20 -16.32 15.50
C ASP A 420 10.11 -15.32 15.96
N MET A 421 10.20 -14.84 17.19
CA MET A 421 9.26 -13.85 17.75
C MET A 421 9.66 -12.40 17.45
N ILE A 422 10.83 -12.15 16.88
CA ILE A 422 11.35 -10.78 16.64
C ILE A 422 10.43 -9.93 15.78
N ASN A 423 9.76 -10.52 14.79
CA ASN A 423 8.82 -9.81 13.94
C ASN A 423 7.63 -9.20 14.70
N MET A 424 7.29 -9.73 15.88
CA MET A 424 6.25 -9.17 16.73
C MET A 424 6.71 -7.90 17.47
N LEU A 425 8.01 -7.71 17.64
CA LEU A 425 8.63 -6.56 18.32
C LEU A 425 8.97 -5.40 17.37
N LYS A 426 9.02 -5.66 16.06
CA LYS A 426 9.27 -4.63 15.06
C LYS A 426 8.01 -3.77 14.81
N LYS A 427 8.21 -2.46 14.64
CA LYS A 427 7.18 -1.47 14.29
C LYS A 427 7.14 -1.17 12.79
#